data_a71c7e6a76cfaaa99d4465d3f0df98dc
#
_entry.id   a71c7e6a76cfaaa99d4465d3f0df98dc
#
_cell.length_a   1.000
_cell.length_b   1.000
_cell.length_c   1.000
_cell.angle_alpha   90.00
_cell.angle_beta   90.00
_cell.angle_gamma   90.00
#
_symmetry.space_group_name_H-M   'P 1'
#
loop_
_entity.id
_entity.type
_entity.pdbx_description
1 polymer ?
#
loop_
_entity_poly.entity_id
_entity_poly.type
_entity_poly.pdbx_seq_one_letter_code
_entity_poly.pdbx_strand_id
1 'polypeptide(L)'
;MRRVTKIFYISVGMLLILFTSCNEDRIGEFDFGTIQGTVVASGTNTPLENVRISTQPISSTVFTDSNGKFTIENVPVGDFAVEARVEGYITDFEPTTVQANRTVQVVFELEVSTANNRPPTAPQLIAPGENEVLQSIEAVFEWSATDPEEDPLTYSLELRNDQNNDVLLFEDIEDTTFTYSPLMLGAQYFWQVSVSDGINDPVLSPVGTFEVIGAPGDNRFLFVRNIDGNNVIFSADEDGTEFQLTSQEMNSYRPRRNITANRIAFFQSDGASTDIYTMDRDGSNITRITSTVKPNGFNLNEINFSWPLNSDYIYFPNFDKLYRIKTNGLGIEMVYQTVDGSFISEVSVSDTDNLIALKTNDINGYNVNVFTIDFSGTVIDTILTGVPGGVSGLSLSVTNQSVVYSYDVSGYEAPSYRRLDSRIFLYDIPSGTTTDISDNKPNGTSDLDPIFSPNEAFVVFMNTSNDGISQKDVYTLEINVADTRELMFSNAFMPDWE
;
A
#
# COMPACT_ATOMS: atom_id res chain seq x y z
N MET A 1 24.36 118.25 -48.34
CA MET A 1 24.49 116.83 -48.74
C MET A 1 24.54 115.82 -47.58
N ARG A 2 24.74 116.15 -46.34
CA ARG A 2 24.86 115.16 -45.20
C ARG A 2 23.50 114.74 -44.50
N ARG A 3 22.40 115.39 -44.82
CA ARG A 3 21.08 115.08 -44.19
C ARG A 3 20.21 114.10 -45.04
N VAL A 4 20.39 114.02 -46.32
CA VAL A 4 19.63 113.20 -47.24
C VAL A 4 20.12 111.71 -47.19
N THR A 5 21.45 111.53 -47.02
CA THR A 5 22.05 110.22 -46.97
C THR A 5 21.74 109.47 -45.70
N LYS A 6 21.45 110.11 -44.52
CA LYS A 6 21.05 109.42 -43.28
C LYS A 6 19.66 108.97 -43.31
N ILE A 7 18.71 109.65 -43.98
CA ILE A 7 17.31 109.24 -44.11
C ILE A 7 17.20 108.07 -45.09
N PHE A 8 18.05 107.95 -46.13
CA PHE A 8 18.02 106.82 -47.05
C PHE A 8 18.56 105.51 -46.41
N TYR A 9 19.59 105.56 -45.50
CA TYR A 9 20.03 104.39 -44.76
C TYR A 9 19.07 103.95 -43.67
N ILE A 10 18.31 104.88 -43.06
CA ILE A 10 17.25 104.49 -42.09
C ILE A 10 16.04 103.87 -42.80
N SER A 11 15.71 104.39 -43.98
CA SER A 11 14.62 103.86 -44.81
C SER A 11 14.91 102.46 -45.38
N VAL A 12 16.19 102.22 -45.80
CA VAL A 12 16.61 100.91 -46.31
C VAL A 12 16.82 99.93 -45.14
N GLY A 13 17.29 100.35 -43.95
CA GLY A 13 17.35 99.53 -42.75
C GLY A 13 15.99 99.14 -42.23
N MET A 14 14.97 100.00 -42.30
CA MET A 14 13.61 99.73 -41.88
C MET A 14 12.87 98.84 -42.89
N LEU A 15 13.23 98.86 -44.18
CA LEU A 15 12.69 98.00 -45.24
C LEU A 15 13.23 96.55 -45.18
N LEU A 16 14.48 96.37 -44.65
CA LEU A 16 15.09 95.04 -44.44
C LEU A 16 14.55 94.31 -43.21
N ILE A 17 13.94 94.98 -42.23
CA ILE A 17 13.34 94.41 -41.05
C ILE A 17 11.90 93.86 -41.34
N LEU A 18 11.29 94.24 -42.43
CA LEU A 18 9.94 93.83 -42.81
C LEU A 18 9.95 92.52 -43.63
N PHE A 19 11.07 91.86 -43.88
CA PHE A 19 11.15 90.54 -44.53
C PHE A 19 11.59 89.39 -43.61
N THR A 20 11.56 89.54 -42.26
CA THR A 20 11.53 88.37 -41.39
C THR A 20 10.10 87.85 -41.40
N SER A 21 9.82 87.11 -42.45
CA SER A 21 8.67 86.28 -42.51
C SER A 21 8.57 85.39 -41.23
N CYS A 22 7.49 85.47 -40.51
CA CYS A 22 7.17 84.43 -39.60
C CYS A 22 7.27 83.07 -40.33
N ASN A 23 8.22 82.25 -39.93
CA ASN A 23 8.07 80.86 -40.08
C ASN A 23 6.83 80.50 -39.23
N GLU A 24 5.70 80.34 -39.82
CA GLU A 24 4.67 79.51 -39.22
C GLU A 24 5.39 78.20 -38.97
N ASP A 25 5.65 77.89 -37.71
CA ASP A 25 5.84 76.53 -37.29
C ASP A 25 4.57 75.81 -37.76
N ARG A 26 4.73 75.07 -38.84
CA ARG A 26 3.71 74.03 -39.16
C ARG A 26 3.61 73.17 -37.93
N ILE A 27 2.49 73.29 -37.24
CA ILE A 27 2.07 72.25 -36.28
C ILE A 27 2.17 70.97 -37.11
N GLY A 28 3.19 70.13 -36.87
CA GLY A 28 3.38 68.94 -37.62
C GLY A 28 2.06 68.17 -37.65
N GLU A 29 1.62 67.81 -38.83
CA GLU A 29 0.59 66.79 -38.92
C GLU A 29 1.07 65.62 -38.09
N PHE A 30 0.43 65.40 -36.94
CA PHE A 30 0.70 64.21 -36.16
C PHE A 30 0.25 63.02 -37.02
N ASP A 31 1.23 62.25 -37.47
CA ASP A 31 0.95 60.97 -38.09
C ASP A 31 0.37 60.06 -37.01
N PHE A 32 -0.74 59.39 -37.30
CA PHE A 32 -1.42 58.51 -36.39
C PHE A 32 -1.42 57.07 -36.89
N GLY A 33 -1.39 56.09 -35.97
CA GLY A 33 -1.57 54.67 -36.26
C GLY A 33 -2.69 54.12 -35.35
N THR A 34 -2.81 52.82 -35.37
CA THR A 34 -3.81 52.07 -34.57
C THR A 34 -3.13 50.97 -33.77
N ILE A 35 -3.50 50.81 -32.51
CA ILE A 35 -3.15 49.64 -31.69
C ILE A 35 -4.36 48.75 -31.61
N GLN A 36 -4.22 47.47 -31.97
CA GLN A 36 -5.22 46.44 -31.79
C GLN A 36 -4.63 45.33 -30.94
N GLY A 37 -5.47 44.63 -30.18
CA GLY A 37 -4.97 43.51 -29.42
C GLY A 37 -6.05 42.61 -28.89
N THR A 38 -5.58 41.60 -28.17
CA THR A 38 -6.42 40.62 -27.49
C THR A 38 -5.88 40.41 -26.09
N VAL A 39 -6.76 40.27 -25.12
CA VAL A 39 -6.43 39.97 -23.71
C VAL A 39 -7.07 38.65 -23.36
N VAL A 40 -6.25 37.72 -22.85
CA VAL A 40 -6.70 36.41 -22.40
C VAL A 40 -6.16 36.11 -21.00
N ALA A 41 -6.80 35.19 -20.29
CA ALA A 41 -6.27 34.67 -19.04
C ALA A 41 -5.12 33.71 -19.32
N SER A 42 -4.01 33.87 -18.60
CA SER A 42 -2.85 32.98 -18.68
C SER A 42 -3.23 31.54 -18.36
N GLY A 43 -2.62 30.58 -19.05
CA GLY A 43 -2.85 29.13 -18.89
C GLY A 43 -4.12 28.59 -19.56
N THR A 44 -5.25 29.31 -19.50
CA THR A 44 -6.53 28.85 -20.10
C THR A 44 -6.83 29.43 -21.46
N ASN A 45 -6.18 30.54 -21.82
CA ASN A 45 -6.45 31.32 -23.03
C ASN A 45 -7.91 31.83 -23.13
N THR A 46 -8.64 31.91 -22.02
CA THR A 46 -9.99 32.41 -21.97
C THR A 46 -10.01 33.91 -22.23
N PRO A 47 -10.81 34.44 -23.20
CA PRO A 47 -10.90 35.88 -23.47
C PRO A 47 -11.40 36.64 -22.23
N LEU A 48 -10.75 37.79 -21.91
CA LEU A 48 -11.13 38.66 -20.81
C LEU A 48 -11.87 39.88 -21.32
N GLU A 49 -13.13 40.01 -20.93
CA GLU A 49 -14.02 41.17 -21.21
C GLU A 49 -13.81 42.28 -20.19
N ASN A 50 -14.08 43.53 -20.60
CA ASN A 50 -14.00 44.72 -19.73
C ASN A 50 -12.60 45.02 -19.15
N VAL A 51 -11.54 44.51 -19.74
CA VAL A 51 -10.16 44.87 -19.36
C VAL A 51 -9.91 46.32 -19.83
N ARG A 52 -9.51 47.16 -18.88
CA ARG A 52 -9.11 48.54 -19.16
C ARG A 52 -7.74 48.55 -19.86
N ILE A 53 -7.70 49.09 -21.08
CA ILE A 53 -6.48 49.27 -21.85
C ILE A 53 -6.13 50.77 -21.92
N SER A 54 -4.94 51.13 -21.53
CA SER A 54 -4.38 52.51 -21.61
C SER A 54 -2.98 52.47 -22.12
N THR A 55 -2.44 53.64 -22.52
CA THR A 55 -1.07 53.79 -23.04
C THR A 55 -0.28 54.79 -22.22
N GLN A 56 1.04 54.59 -22.19
CA GLN A 56 2.00 55.60 -21.71
C GLN A 56 3.04 55.85 -22.81
N PRO A 57 3.16 57.11 -23.34
CA PRO A 57 2.33 58.29 -23.02
C PRO A 57 0.82 58.08 -23.25
N ILE A 58 0.00 58.82 -22.51
CA ILE A 58 -1.47 58.68 -22.57
C ILE A 58 -1.99 59.10 -23.94
N SER A 59 -2.67 58.18 -24.67
CA SER A 59 -3.45 58.51 -25.86
C SER A 59 -4.95 58.44 -25.61
N SER A 60 -5.52 57.25 -25.53
CA SER A 60 -6.90 57.03 -25.16
C SER A 60 -7.02 55.76 -24.29
N THR A 61 -8.14 55.64 -23.59
CA THR A 61 -8.47 54.45 -22.80
C THR A 61 -9.67 53.75 -23.43
N VAL A 62 -9.54 52.43 -23.65
CA VAL A 62 -10.60 51.57 -24.18
C VAL A 62 -10.79 50.34 -23.28
N PHE A 63 -11.85 49.58 -23.52
CA PHE A 63 -12.09 48.31 -22.83
C PHE A 63 -12.22 47.19 -23.85
N THR A 64 -11.85 45.97 -23.43
CA THR A 64 -12.01 44.78 -24.26
C THR A 64 -13.47 44.37 -24.42
N ASP A 65 -13.81 43.81 -25.56
CA ASP A 65 -15.11 43.20 -25.83
C ASP A 65 -15.22 41.77 -25.23
N SER A 66 -16.35 41.08 -25.45
CA SER A 66 -16.62 39.74 -24.99
C SER A 66 -15.68 38.67 -25.60
N ASN A 67 -14.93 39.01 -26.64
CA ASN A 67 -13.89 38.15 -27.21
C ASN A 67 -12.48 38.56 -26.77
N GLY A 68 -12.36 39.42 -25.75
CA GLY A 68 -11.09 39.96 -25.25
C GLY A 68 -10.41 40.94 -26.22
N LYS A 69 -11.06 41.44 -27.26
CA LYS A 69 -10.46 42.30 -28.28
C LYS A 69 -10.60 43.76 -27.95
N PHE A 70 -9.59 44.56 -28.30
CA PHE A 70 -9.64 46.03 -28.19
C PHE A 70 -9.00 46.71 -29.40
N THR A 71 -9.35 47.96 -29.62
CA THR A 71 -8.75 48.83 -30.65
C THR A 71 -8.61 50.23 -30.10
N ILE A 72 -7.41 50.83 -30.20
CA ILE A 72 -7.13 52.24 -29.92
C ILE A 72 -6.80 52.90 -31.24
N GLU A 73 -7.67 53.78 -31.73
CA GLU A 73 -7.49 54.50 -32.97
C GLU A 73 -6.82 55.87 -32.70
N ASN A 74 -6.24 56.46 -33.75
CA ASN A 74 -5.63 57.78 -33.72
C ASN A 74 -4.54 57.95 -32.63
N VAL A 75 -3.68 56.89 -32.49
CA VAL A 75 -2.54 56.95 -31.60
C VAL A 75 -1.40 57.63 -32.32
N PRO A 76 -0.75 58.70 -31.75
CA PRO A 76 0.38 59.36 -32.35
C PRO A 76 1.53 58.39 -32.67
N VAL A 77 2.31 58.66 -33.70
CA VAL A 77 3.51 57.86 -33.98
C VAL A 77 4.52 57.98 -32.85
N GLY A 78 5.06 56.88 -32.42
CA GLY A 78 6.04 56.83 -31.33
C GLY A 78 6.05 55.51 -30.57
N ASP A 79 6.85 55.46 -29.51
CA ASP A 79 6.96 54.33 -28.62
C ASP A 79 5.99 54.48 -27.46
N PHE A 80 5.25 53.43 -27.17
CA PHE A 80 4.25 53.36 -26.11
C PHE A 80 4.42 52.09 -25.28
N ALA A 81 4.11 52.17 -23.99
CA ALA A 81 3.76 51.01 -23.19
C ALA A 81 2.23 50.91 -23.13
N VAL A 82 1.67 49.81 -23.58
CA VAL A 82 0.26 49.49 -23.46
C VAL A 82 0.05 48.79 -22.14
N GLU A 83 -0.87 49.30 -21.30
CA GLU A 83 -1.24 48.73 -19.98
C GLU A 83 -2.60 48.02 -20.11
N ALA A 84 -2.66 46.78 -19.63
CA ALA A 84 -3.91 46.03 -19.43
C ALA A 84 -4.17 45.83 -17.94
N ARG A 85 -5.37 46.24 -17.49
CA ARG A 85 -5.76 46.15 -16.09
C ARG A 85 -7.23 45.78 -15.93
N VAL A 86 -7.45 44.74 -15.11
CA VAL A 86 -8.78 44.31 -14.66
C VAL A 86 -8.70 43.80 -13.24
N GLU A 87 -9.78 43.86 -12.50
CA GLU A 87 -9.87 43.35 -11.13
C GLU A 87 -9.68 41.83 -11.14
N GLY A 88 -8.93 41.28 -10.17
CA GLY A 88 -8.62 39.84 -10.06
C GLY A 88 -7.42 39.38 -10.89
N TYR A 89 -6.76 40.28 -11.64
CA TYR A 89 -5.59 39.96 -12.43
C TYR A 89 -4.40 40.90 -12.16
N ILE A 90 -3.20 40.42 -12.37
CA ILE A 90 -1.98 41.23 -12.31
C ILE A 90 -1.97 42.17 -13.52
N THR A 91 -1.74 43.48 -13.25
CA THR A 91 -1.61 44.48 -14.30
C THR A 91 -0.35 44.19 -15.14
N ASP A 92 -0.50 44.15 -16.47
CA ASP A 92 0.59 43.85 -17.39
C ASP A 92 0.81 45.00 -18.37
N PHE A 93 2.06 45.09 -18.90
CA PHE A 93 2.54 46.16 -19.77
C PHE A 93 3.28 45.61 -20.97
N GLU A 94 2.83 45.96 -22.19
CA GLU A 94 3.46 45.55 -23.43
C GLU A 94 4.01 46.75 -24.18
N PRO A 95 5.34 46.79 -24.44
CA PRO A 95 5.96 47.86 -25.23
C PRO A 95 5.57 47.70 -26.71
N THR A 96 5.22 48.81 -27.33
CA THR A 96 4.88 48.84 -28.75
C THR A 96 5.34 50.13 -29.45
N THR A 97 5.64 50.05 -30.74
CA THR A 97 6.02 51.21 -31.57
C THR A 97 4.93 51.45 -32.61
N VAL A 98 4.24 52.58 -32.54
CA VAL A 98 3.20 52.99 -33.47
C VAL A 98 3.80 53.71 -34.68
N GLN A 99 3.44 53.25 -35.89
CA GLN A 99 3.87 53.84 -37.16
C GLN A 99 2.68 54.49 -37.90
N ALA A 100 2.95 55.50 -38.68
CA ALA A 100 1.91 56.21 -39.46
C ALA A 100 1.11 55.30 -40.36
N ASN A 101 -0.21 55.42 -40.27
CA ASN A 101 -1.19 54.63 -41.07
C ASN A 101 -1.01 53.11 -40.97
N ARG A 102 -0.45 52.60 -39.86
CA ARG A 102 -0.30 51.16 -39.60
C ARG A 102 -1.03 50.75 -38.34
N THR A 103 -1.45 49.48 -38.36
CA THR A 103 -1.97 48.83 -37.16
C THR A 103 -0.90 47.94 -36.55
N VAL A 104 -0.65 48.08 -35.27
CA VAL A 104 0.22 47.20 -34.51
C VAL A 104 -0.63 46.28 -33.64
N GLN A 105 -0.24 45.00 -33.50
CA GLN A 105 -0.93 44.01 -32.71
C GLN A 105 -0.21 43.79 -31.39
N VAL A 106 -1.02 43.71 -30.29
CA VAL A 106 -0.53 43.46 -28.94
C VAL A 106 -1.38 42.34 -28.35
N VAL A 107 -0.77 41.41 -27.63
CA VAL A 107 -1.45 40.32 -26.94
C VAL A 107 -1.06 40.32 -25.48
N PHE A 108 -2.03 40.27 -24.59
CA PHE A 108 -1.82 40.15 -23.17
C PHE A 108 -2.30 38.75 -22.69
N GLU A 109 -1.48 38.12 -21.86
CA GLU A 109 -1.81 36.89 -21.12
C GLU A 109 -1.77 37.24 -19.63
N LEU A 110 -2.92 37.71 -19.08
CA LEU A 110 -2.96 38.17 -17.70
C LEU A 110 -2.99 37.01 -16.71
N GLU A 111 -2.13 37.08 -15.71
CA GLU A 111 -2.09 36.15 -14.58
C GLU A 111 -3.10 36.59 -13.52
N VAL A 112 -3.74 35.59 -12.85
CA VAL A 112 -4.66 35.85 -11.73
C VAL A 112 -3.87 36.49 -10.58
N SER A 113 -4.42 37.54 -9.97
CA SER A 113 -3.80 38.20 -8.83
C SER A 113 -4.09 37.43 -7.55
N THR A 114 -3.05 36.92 -6.91
CA THR A 114 -3.16 36.22 -5.59
C THR A 114 -3.03 37.20 -4.41
N ALA A 115 -2.92 38.50 -4.64
CA ALA A 115 -2.62 39.49 -3.61
C ALA A 115 -3.69 39.62 -2.51
N ASN A 116 -4.90 39.14 -2.75
CA ASN A 116 -6.02 39.17 -1.79
C ASN A 116 -6.50 37.75 -1.43
N ASN A 117 -5.80 36.70 -1.91
CA ASN A 117 -6.17 35.33 -1.58
C ASN A 117 -5.91 35.04 -0.10
N ARG A 118 -6.85 34.44 0.57
CA ARG A 118 -6.77 34.05 1.98
C ARG A 118 -6.60 32.53 2.07
N PRO A 119 -5.85 32.05 3.07
CA PRO A 119 -5.71 30.60 3.25
C PRO A 119 -7.07 29.94 3.57
N PRO A 120 -7.23 28.67 3.19
CA PRO A 120 -8.39 27.88 3.55
C PRO A 120 -8.54 27.73 5.08
N THR A 121 -9.72 27.34 5.52
CA THR A 121 -9.96 27.01 6.93
C THR A 121 -9.24 25.72 7.30
N ALA A 122 -8.75 25.63 8.56
CA ALA A 122 -8.15 24.39 9.06
C ALA A 122 -9.15 23.22 8.95
N PRO A 123 -8.76 22.05 8.43
CA PRO A 123 -9.64 20.90 8.30
C PRO A 123 -10.25 20.50 9.65
N GLN A 124 -11.55 20.28 9.67
CA GLN A 124 -12.28 19.73 10.81
C GLN A 124 -12.36 18.21 10.60
N LEU A 125 -11.75 17.44 11.51
CA LEU A 125 -11.76 15.98 11.46
C LEU A 125 -13.14 15.48 11.91
N ILE A 126 -13.73 14.53 11.14
CA ILE A 126 -15.08 14.01 11.37
C ILE A 126 -15.03 12.54 11.75
N ALA A 127 -14.34 11.70 10.94
CA ALA A 127 -14.17 10.29 11.17
C ALA A 127 -12.74 9.84 10.78
N PRO A 128 -12.13 8.89 11.52
CA PRO A 128 -12.58 8.36 12.79
C PRO A 128 -12.69 9.42 13.89
N GLY A 129 -13.65 9.26 14.81
CA GLY A 129 -13.85 10.17 15.93
C GLY A 129 -12.69 10.08 16.95
N GLU A 130 -12.57 11.11 17.79
CA GLU A 130 -11.52 11.17 18.82
C GLU A 130 -11.64 9.99 19.80
N ASN A 131 -10.56 9.19 19.91
CA ASN A 131 -10.49 7.95 20.69
C ASN A 131 -11.56 6.89 20.31
N GLU A 132 -12.05 6.90 19.07
CA GLU A 132 -12.93 5.85 18.57
C GLU A 132 -12.19 4.52 18.49
N VAL A 133 -12.87 3.40 18.79
CA VAL A 133 -12.34 2.05 18.64
C VAL A 133 -12.96 1.40 17.40
N LEU A 134 -12.19 1.33 16.33
CA LEU A 134 -12.63 0.69 15.08
C LEU A 134 -12.70 -0.82 15.26
N GLN A 135 -13.78 -1.40 14.77
CA GLN A 135 -14.03 -2.87 14.81
C GLN A 135 -13.49 -3.58 13.56
N SER A 136 -12.75 -2.87 12.72
CA SER A 136 -12.23 -3.31 11.44
C SER A 136 -10.80 -2.80 11.25
N ILE A 137 -10.01 -3.51 10.45
CA ILE A 137 -8.69 -3.05 10.00
C ILE A 137 -8.77 -2.04 8.84
N GLU A 138 -9.96 -1.58 8.49
CA GLU A 138 -10.21 -0.52 7.52
C GLU A 138 -10.74 0.71 8.23
N ALA A 139 -10.21 1.89 7.88
CA ALA A 139 -10.71 3.18 8.30
C ALA A 139 -11.16 4.00 7.11
N VAL A 140 -12.31 4.66 7.25
CA VAL A 140 -12.76 5.73 6.37
C VAL A 140 -12.48 7.04 7.08
N PHE A 141 -11.54 7.82 6.56
CA PHE A 141 -11.22 9.16 7.03
C PHE A 141 -12.17 10.15 6.38
N GLU A 142 -12.72 11.04 7.17
CA GLU A 142 -13.63 12.09 6.71
C GLU A 142 -13.28 13.40 7.40
N TRP A 143 -13.25 14.50 6.62
CA TRP A 143 -12.98 15.85 7.12
C TRP A 143 -13.76 16.89 6.33
N SER A 144 -13.71 18.15 6.76
CA SER A 144 -14.26 19.28 6.03
C SER A 144 -13.34 20.48 6.13
N ALA A 145 -13.21 21.22 5.04
CA ALA A 145 -12.57 22.52 4.99
C ALA A 145 -13.29 23.39 3.96
N THR A 146 -13.12 24.71 4.05
CA THR A 146 -13.67 25.67 3.09
C THR A 146 -12.64 26.73 2.76
N ASP A 147 -12.69 27.21 1.54
CA ASP A 147 -11.91 28.34 1.09
C ASP A 147 -12.77 29.59 1.00
N PRO A 148 -12.28 30.78 1.47
CA PRO A 148 -13.05 32.02 1.43
C PRO A 148 -13.31 32.56 0.03
N GLU A 149 -12.47 32.21 -0.95
CA GLU A 149 -12.56 32.60 -2.35
C GLU A 149 -13.15 31.47 -3.22
N GLU A 150 -13.50 30.31 -2.62
CA GLU A 150 -14.00 29.11 -3.28
C GLU A 150 -12.97 28.49 -4.25
N ASP A 151 -11.67 28.66 -3.96
CA ASP A 151 -10.61 28.03 -4.73
C ASP A 151 -10.66 26.50 -4.58
N PRO A 152 -10.23 25.74 -5.62
CA PRO A 152 -10.11 24.30 -5.54
C PRO A 152 -9.13 23.89 -4.43
N LEU A 153 -9.55 22.96 -3.55
CA LEU A 153 -8.76 22.48 -2.44
C LEU A 153 -8.14 21.11 -2.77
N THR A 154 -6.89 20.94 -2.35
CA THR A 154 -6.21 19.65 -2.31
C THR A 154 -5.80 19.33 -0.89
N TYR A 155 -5.79 18.04 -0.55
CA TYR A 155 -5.50 17.57 0.79
C TYR A 155 -4.34 16.60 0.81
N SER A 156 -3.67 16.52 1.96
CA SER A 156 -2.81 15.40 2.31
C SER A 156 -3.19 14.84 3.67
N LEU A 157 -3.12 13.50 3.80
CA LEU A 157 -3.39 12.78 5.04
C LEU A 157 -2.08 12.16 5.53
N GLU A 158 -1.68 12.47 6.76
CA GLU A 158 -0.59 11.80 7.47
C GLU A 158 -1.18 10.85 8.51
N LEU A 159 -0.69 9.61 8.54
CA LEU A 159 -1.11 8.57 9.46
C LEU A 159 0.11 7.94 10.14
N ARG A 160 0.08 7.82 11.48
CA ARG A 160 1.09 7.19 12.32
C ARG A 160 0.44 6.24 13.31
N ASN A 161 1.20 5.29 13.84
CA ASN A 161 0.74 4.41 14.90
C ASN A 161 1.78 4.33 16.04
N ASP A 162 1.38 3.74 17.17
CA ASP A 162 2.21 3.60 18.39
C ASP A 162 3.09 2.34 18.38
N GLN A 163 2.93 1.43 17.41
CA GLN A 163 3.64 0.16 17.37
C GLN A 163 4.92 0.19 16.51
N ASN A 164 5.05 1.18 15.62
CA ASN A 164 6.25 1.36 14.81
C ASN A 164 6.55 2.86 14.59
N ASN A 165 7.59 3.16 13.84
CA ASN A 165 7.98 4.54 13.51
C ASN A 165 7.59 4.93 12.07
N ASP A 166 6.74 4.17 11.42
CA ASP A 166 6.32 4.43 10.05
C ASP A 166 5.41 5.66 10.02
N VAL A 167 5.63 6.49 9.00
CA VAL A 167 4.78 7.62 8.68
C VAL A 167 4.20 7.37 7.30
N LEU A 168 2.91 7.16 7.23
CA LEU A 168 2.19 7.03 5.97
C LEU A 168 1.70 8.42 5.57
N LEU A 169 2.06 8.85 4.37
CA LEU A 169 1.65 10.13 3.80
C LEU A 169 0.95 9.88 2.46
N PHE A 170 -0.27 10.37 2.36
CA PHE A 170 -1.10 10.32 1.17
C PHE A 170 -1.31 11.75 0.69
N GLU A 171 -0.89 12.05 -0.53
CA GLU A 171 -0.92 13.41 -1.11
C GLU A 171 -1.90 13.47 -2.29
N ASP A 172 -2.15 14.69 -2.77
CA ASP A 172 -3.00 14.97 -3.94
C ASP A 172 -4.44 14.43 -3.84
N ILE A 173 -5.02 14.44 -2.63
CA ILE A 173 -6.40 14.03 -2.39
C ILE A 173 -7.32 15.21 -2.75
N GLU A 174 -8.26 15.01 -3.67
CA GLU A 174 -9.23 16.03 -4.09
C GLU A 174 -10.56 15.92 -3.32
N ASP A 175 -10.87 14.73 -2.79
CA ASP A 175 -12.08 14.47 -1.99
C ASP A 175 -11.85 14.79 -0.50
N THR A 176 -12.95 14.97 0.23
CA THR A 176 -12.95 15.13 1.70
C THR A 176 -13.07 13.80 2.45
N THR A 177 -12.88 12.69 1.75
CA THR A 177 -12.89 11.32 2.29
C THR A 177 -11.73 10.52 1.73
N PHE A 178 -11.17 9.64 2.56
CA PHE A 178 -10.11 8.72 2.16
C PHE A 178 -10.24 7.40 2.91
N THR A 179 -10.13 6.27 2.21
CA THR A 179 -10.17 4.94 2.84
C THR A 179 -8.78 4.34 2.87
N TYR A 180 -8.38 3.82 4.02
CA TYR A 180 -7.12 3.10 4.18
C TYR A 180 -7.33 1.74 4.86
N SER A 181 -6.70 0.73 4.30
CA SER A 181 -6.60 -0.64 4.81
C SER A 181 -5.29 -1.24 4.28
N PRO A 182 -4.60 -2.13 5.02
CA PRO A 182 -4.97 -2.61 6.34
C PRO A 182 -4.35 -1.80 7.47
N LEU A 183 -5.13 -1.55 8.50
CA LEU A 183 -4.64 -1.05 9.77
C LEU A 183 -4.09 -2.19 10.63
N MET A 184 -3.17 -1.88 11.54
CA MET A 184 -2.64 -2.86 12.51
C MET A 184 -3.63 -3.05 13.66
N LEU A 185 -3.96 -4.31 13.96
CA LEU A 185 -4.80 -4.67 15.09
C LEU A 185 -4.15 -4.26 16.42
N GLY A 186 -4.95 -3.79 17.36
CA GLY A 186 -4.51 -3.38 18.70
C GLY A 186 -3.63 -2.13 18.73
N ALA A 187 -3.50 -1.41 17.60
CA ALA A 187 -2.71 -0.19 17.51
C ALA A 187 -3.53 1.05 17.78
N GLN A 188 -2.91 2.04 18.43
CA GLN A 188 -3.42 3.41 18.50
C GLN A 188 -2.84 4.19 17.31
N TYR A 189 -3.71 4.89 16.59
CA TYR A 189 -3.37 5.71 15.43
C TYR A 189 -3.51 7.19 15.73
N PHE A 190 -2.63 7.97 15.10
CA PHE A 190 -2.62 9.44 15.08
C PHE A 190 -2.71 9.89 13.64
N TRP A 191 -3.63 10.79 13.34
CA TRP A 191 -3.84 11.26 11.98
C TRP A 191 -4.03 12.76 11.89
N GLN A 192 -3.57 13.36 10.80
CA GLN A 192 -3.63 14.79 10.57
C GLN A 192 -3.87 15.06 9.08
N VAL A 193 -4.72 16.02 8.78
CA VAL A 193 -5.01 16.47 7.42
C VAL A 193 -4.41 17.85 7.21
N SER A 194 -3.73 18.01 6.05
CA SER A 194 -3.30 19.30 5.53
C SER A 194 -4.18 19.68 4.35
N VAL A 195 -4.56 20.96 4.24
CA VAL A 195 -5.32 21.51 3.11
C VAL A 195 -4.53 22.61 2.43
N SER A 196 -4.56 22.65 1.10
CA SER A 196 -3.91 23.67 0.26
C SER A 196 -4.87 24.17 -0.81
N ASP A 197 -4.86 25.49 -1.04
CA ASP A 197 -5.48 26.18 -2.17
C ASP A 197 -4.51 26.38 -3.36
N GLY A 198 -3.28 25.87 -3.25
CA GLY A 198 -2.23 26.04 -4.26
C GLY A 198 -1.55 27.42 -4.29
N ILE A 199 -1.97 28.35 -3.43
CA ILE A 199 -1.52 29.74 -3.39
C ILE A 199 -0.86 30.09 -2.05
N ASN A 200 -1.52 29.74 -0.96
CA ASN A 200 -1.04 29.96 0.41
C ASN A 200 -0.30 28.74 0.96
N ASP A 201 0.43 28.95 2.07
CA ASP A 201 1.01 27.84 2.83
C ASP A 201 -0.10 26.88 3.31
N PRO A 202 0.13 25.55 3.22
CA PRO A 202 -0.87 24.59 3.66
C PRO A 202 -1.29 24.76 5.11
N VAL A 203 -2.57 24.56 5.40
CA VAL A 203 -3.15 24.68 6.74
C VAL A 203 -3.41 23.29 7.33
N LEU A 204 -2.94 23.06 8.56
CA LEU A 204 -3.06 21.77 9.25
C LEU A 204 -4.30 21.70 10.13
N SER A 205 -4.91 20.51 10.20
CA SER A 205 -5.89 20.16 11.22
C SER A 205 -5.24 19.99 12.60
N PRO A 206 -6.01 19.94 13.68
CA PRO A 206 -5.59 19.24 14.89
C PRO A 206 -5.19 17.78 14.58
N VAL A 207 -4.41 17.14 15.47
CA VAL A 207 -4.14 15.70 15.40
C VAL A 207 -5.33 14.96 16.00
N GLY A 208 -5.94 14.06 15.23
CA GLY A 208 -6.97 13.14 15.71
C GLY A 208 -6.34 11.82 16.19
N THR A 209 -7.04 11.10 17.05
CA THR A 209 -6.63 9.78 17.55
C THR A 209 -7.78 8.78 17.46
N PHE A 210 -7.45 7.53 17.14
CA PHE A 210 -8.38 6.40 17.21
C PHE A 210 -7.60 5.12 17.52
N GLU A 211 -8.31 4.07 17.90
CA GLU A 211 -7.75 2.75 18.17
C GLU A 211 -8.35 1.71 17.22
N VAL A 212 -7.61 0.67 16.92
CA VAL A 212 -8.11 -0.49 16.19
C VAL A 212 -8.27 -1.64 17.17
N ILE A 213 -9.42 -2.30 17.15
CA ILE A 213 -9.66 -3.45 18.04
C ILE A 213 -8.57 -4.50 17.87
N GLY A 214 -8.07 -5.09 18.97
CA GLY A 214 -7.25 -6.28 18.96
C GLY A 214 -8.12 -7.53 18.80
N ALA A 215 -7.61 -8.56 18.13
CA ALA A 215 -8.29 -9.86 18.12
C ALA A 215 -8.29 -10.43 19.55
N PRO A 216 -9.35 -11.18 19.97
CA PRO A 216 -9.34 -11.86 21.25
C PRO A 216 -8.14 -12.81 21.36
N GLY A 217 -7.34 -12.64 22.41
CA GLY A 217 -6.15 -13.46 22.63
C GLY A 217 -6.45 -14.90 23.04
N ASP A 218 -7.70 -15.23 23.36
CA ASP A 218 -8.20 -16.54 23.75
C ASP A 218 -8.86 -17.33 22.59
N ASN A 219 -8.89 -16.77 21.37
CA ASN A 219 -9.32 -17.50 20.18
C ASN A 219 -8.50 -18.77 20.01
N ARG A 220 -9.17 -19.92 19.85
CA ARG A 220 -8.53 -21.25 19.86
C ARG A 220 -8.07 -21.74 18.49
N PHE A 221 -8.66 -21.22 17.43
CA PHE A 221 -8.41 -21.68 16.08
C PHE A 221 -7.61 -20.65 15.30
N LEU A 222 -6.64 -21.13 14.51
CA LEU A 222 -5.96 -20.35 13.48
C LEU A 222 -6.14 -21.03 12.14
N PHE A 223 -6.28 -20.26 11.09
CA PHE A 223 -6.34 -20.77 9.72
C PHE A 223 -5.90 -19.68 8.74
N VAL A 224 -5.76 -20.07 7.49
CA VAL A 224 -5.33 -19.18 6.39
C VAL A 224 -6.45 -19.08 5.36
N ARG A 225 -6.64 -17.89 4.80
CA ARG A 225 -7.42 -17.65 3.58
C ARG A 225 -6.57 -17.00 2.52
N ASN A 226 -6.90 -17.26 1.27
CA ASN A 226 -6.31 -16.51 0.16
C ASN A 226 -7.23 -15.33 -0.17
N ILE A 227 -6.67 -14.11 -0.06
CA ILE A 227 -7.34 -12.86 -0.39
C ILE A 227 -6.50 -12.16 -1.46
N ASP A 228 -7.07 -11.94 -2.63
CA ASP A 228 -6.43 -11.27 -3.77
C ASP A 228 -5.04 -11.80 -4.14
N GLY A 229 -4.83 -13.11 -3.95
CA GLY A 229 -3.58 -13.81 -4.27
C GLY A 229 -2.60 -13.94 -3.12
N ASN A 230 -2.79 -13.26 -2.00
CA ASN A 230 -1.99 -13.39 -0.79
C ASN A 230 -2.69 -14.27 0.26
N ASN A 231 -1.89 -15.01 0.99
CA ASN A 231 -2.34 -15.78 2.13
C ASN A 231 -2.41 -14.88 3.37
N VAL A 232 -3.53 -14.93 4.08
CA VAL A 232 -3.84 -14.09 5.23
C VAL A 232 -4.24 -14.99 6.40
N ILE A 233 -3.65 -14.76 7.58
CA ILE A 233 -3.93 -15.54 8.79
C ILE A 233 -5.13 -14.94 9.51
N PHE A 234 -6.04 -15.82 9.93
CA PHE A 234 -7.21 -15.54 10.76
C PHE A 234 -7.16 -16.32 12.07
N SER A 235 -7.78 -15.76 13.10
CA SER A 235 -8.16 -16.51 14.32
C SER A 235 -9.67 -16.60 14.43
N ALA A 236 -10.16 -17.62 15.13
CA ALA A 236 -11.57 -17.76 15.46
C ALA A 236 -11.77 -18.32 16.87
N ASP A 237 -12.90 -17.93 17.46
CA ASP A 237 -13.41 -18.52 18.70
C ASP A 237 -14.21 -19.81 18.44
N GLU A 238 -14.76 -20.42 19.52
CA GLU A 238 -15.59 -21.62 19.43
C GLU A 238 -16.96 -21.36 18.81
N ASP A 239 -17.44 -20.11 18.81
CA ASP A 239 -18.70 -19.69 18.22
C ASP A 239 -18.55 -19.36 16.71
N GLY A 240 -17.32 -19.41 16.18
CA GLY A 240 -17.02 -19.15 14.78
C GLY A 240 -16.87 -17.65 14.46
N THR A 241 -16.68 -16.79 15.46
CA THR A 241 -16.35 -15.37 15.22
C THR A 241 -14.90 -15.28 14.78
N GLU A 242 -14.67 -14.68 13.61
CA GLU A 242 -13.36 -14.64 12.95
C GLU A 242 -12.72 -13.26 12.99
N PHE A 243 -11.39 -13.21 13.16
CA PHE A 243 -10.60 -12.00 13.16
C PHE A 243 -9.39 -12.18 12.24
N GLN A 244 -9.16 -11.21 11.35
CA GLN A 244 -7.97 -11.17 10.51
C GLN A 244 -6.76 -10.72 11.33
N LEU A 245 -5.68 -11.52 11.36
CA LEU A 245 -4.48 -11.21 12.15
C LEU A 245 -3.34 -10.61 11.32
N THR A 246 -3.27 -10.88 10.01
CA THR A 246 -2.20 -10.37 9.14
C THR A 246 -2.76 -9.59 7.97
N SER A 247 -1.95 -8.66 7.45
CA SER A 247 -2.29 -7.85 6.29
C SER A 247 -2.49 -8.69 5.03
N GLN A 248 -3.47 -8.32 4.20
CA GLN A 248 -3.67 -8.89 2.87
C GLN A 248 -2.63 -8.44 1.83
N GLU A 249 -1.81 -7.44 2.15
CA GLU A 249 -0.70 -7.02 1.28
C GLU A 249 0.52 -7.92 1.40
N MET A 250 0.58 -8.75 2.45
CA MET A 250 1.68 -9.64 2.75
C MET A 250 1.22 -11.10 2.67
N ASN A 251 2.05 -11.96 2.06
CA ASN A 251 1.75 -13.38 1.96
C ASN A 251 2.17 -14.10 3.25
N SER A 252 1.22 -14.29 4.21
CA SER A 252 1.43 -14.87 5.55
C SER A 252 0.70 -16.20 5.70
N TYR A 253 1.41 -17.26 6.09
CA TYR A 253 0.84 -18.60 6.09
C TYR A 253 1.49 -19.54 7.13
N ARG A 254 0.92 -20.75 7.32
CA ARG A 254 1.36 -21.76 8.28
C ARG A 254 1.47 -21.21 9.71
N PRO A 255 0.39 -20.65 10.27
CA PRO A 255 0.42 -20.22 11.67
C PRO A 255 0.63 -21.42 12.61
N ARG A 256 1.35 -21.19 13.70
CA ARG A 256 1.53 -22.12 14.80
C ARG A 256 1.52 -21.36 16.11
N ARG A 257 0.56 -21.67 16.95
CA ARG A 257 0.46 -21.05 18.26
C ARG A 257 1.35 -21.77 19.26
N ASN A 258 1.93 -21.00 20.18
CA ASN A 258 2.58 -21.55 21.35
C ASN A 258 1.96 -20.89 22.59
N ILE A 259 1.22 -21.69 23.35
CA ILE A 259 0.46 -21.22 24.52
C ILE A 259 1.40 -20.76 25.66
N THR A 260 2.54 -21.44 25.84
CA THR A 260 3.52 -21.11 26.87
C THR A 260 4.20 -19.78 26.58
N ALA A 261 4.57 -19.54 25.31
CA ALA A 261 5.14 -18.27 24.87
C ALA A 261 4.09 -17.16 24.71
N ASN A 262 2.79 -17.53 24.71
CA ASN A 262 1.65 -16.63 24.45
C ASN A 262 1.78 -15.88 23.12
N ARG A 263 2.28 -16.56 22.06
CA ARG A 263 2.54 -15.97 20.76
C ARG A 263 2.18 -16.93 19.62
N ILE A 264 2.10 -16.38 18.40
CA ILE A 264 1.91 -17.10 17.15
C ILE A 264 3.16 -16.95 16.31
N ALA A 265 3.72 -18.06 15.81
CA ALA A 265 4.75 -18.03 14.78
C ALA A 265 4.12 -18.35 13.41
N PHE A 266 4.68 -17.81 12.34
CA PHE A 266 4.16 -18.02 10.98
C PHE A 266 5.24 -17.76 9.93
N PHE A 267 5.02 -18.28 8.72
CA PHE A 267 5.80 -17.89 7.56
C PHE A 267 5.23 -16.62 6.93
N GLN A 268 6.10 -15.73 6.52
CA GLN A 268 5.76 -14.58 5.70
C GLN A 268 6.74 -14.45 4.53
N SER A 269 6.21 -14.21 3.33
CA SER A 269 7.00 -14.12 2.10
C SER A 269 6.79 -12.76 1.43
N ASP A 270 7.89 -12.20 0.96
CA ASP A 270 7.93 -11.00 0.09
C ASP A 270 7.98 -11.36 -1.41
N GLY A 271 7.75 -12.63 -1.76
CA GLY A 271 7.84 -13.17 -3.11
C GLY A 271 9.25 -13.59 -3.53
N ALA A 272 10.30 -13.10 -2.88
CA ALA A 272 11.70 -13.48 -3.14
C ALA A 272 12.23 -14.46 -2.10
N SER A 273 11.78 -14.35 -0.86
CA SER A 273 12.19 -15.20 0.26
C SER A 273 11.06 -15.40 1.26
N THR A 274 11.18 -16.47 2.04
CA THR A 274 10.27 -16.74 3.16
C THR A 274 11.06 -16.65 4.46
N ASP A 275 10.51 -15.93 5.42
CA ASP A 275 11.06 -15.81 6.77
C ASP A 275 10.06 -16.30 7.81
N ILE A 276 10.53 -16.64 9.00
CA ILE A 276 9.69 -16.87 10.17
C ILE A 276 9.48 -15.55 10.88
N TYR A 277 8.22 -15.26 11.19
CA TYR A 277 7.79 -14.15 12.01
C TYR A 277 7.07 -14.67 13.25
N THR A 278 7.02 -13.84 14.29
CA THR A 278 6.13 -14.06 15.43
C THR A 278 5.28 -12.83 15.65
N MET A 279 4.09 -13.01 16.21
CA MET A 279 3.17 -11.96 16.65
C MET A 279 2.54 -12.33 17.98
N ASP A 280 1.97 -11.38 18.68
CA ASP A 280 1.13 -11.65 19.83
C ASP A 280 -0.20 -12.28 19.39
N ARG A 281 -0.96 -12.85 20.30
CA ARG A 281 -2.17 -13.62 19.96
C ARG A 281 -3.29 -12.77 19.36
N ASP A 282 -3.28 -11.47 19.63
CA ASP A 282 -4.21 -10.48 19.09
C ASP A 282 -3.82 -9.92 17.70
N GLY A 283 -2.71 -10.41 17.12
CA GLY A 283 -2.19 -9.95 15.84
C GLY A 283 -1.17 -8.81 15.93
N SER A 284 -0.95 -8.26 17.11
CA SER A 284 0.01 -7.17 17.32
C SER A 284 1.47 -7.65 17.42
N ASN A 285 2.44 -6.71 17.51
CA ASN A 285 3.87 -6.96 17.76
C ASN A 285 4.52 -7.96 16.79
N ILE A 286 4.23 -7.83 15.49
CA ILE A 286 4.81 -8.66 14.42
C ILE A 286 6.32 -8.42 14.38
N THR A 287 7.09 -9.52 14.54
CA THR A 287 8.55 -9.46 14.60
C THR A 287 9.15 -10.55 13.73
N ARG A 288 10.09 -10.19 12.85
CA ARG A 288 10.86 -11.15 12.04
C ARG A 288 11.93 -11.86 12.88
N ILE A 289 11.98 -13.18 12.79
CA ILE A 289 12.89 -14.05 13.57
C ILE A 289 14.10 -14.49 12.73
N THR A 290 13.89 -14.92 11.47
CA THR A 290 14.99 -15.38 10.63
C THR A 290 15.65 -14.25 9.85
N SER A 291 16.95 -14.39 9.54
CA SER A 291 17.71 -13.40 8.76
C SER A 291 18.73 -14.05 7.81
N THR A 292 19.73 -14.77 8.35
CA THR A 292 20.84 -15.35 7.58
C THR A 292 20.52 -16.73 7.00
N VAL A 293 19.89 -17.60 7.77
CA VAL A 293 19.37 -18.89 7.34
C VAL A 293 17.86 -18.81 7.38
N LYS A 294 17.22 -19.07 6.24
CA LYS A 294 15.77 -18.94 6.07
C LYS A 294 15.15 -20.30 5.78
N PRO A 295 13.87 -20.51 6.08
CA PRO A 295 13.14 -21.68 5.60
C PRO A 295 13.28 -21.82 4.08
N ASN A 296 13.59 -23.04 3.61
CA ASN A 296 13.67 -23.34 2.19
C ASN A 296 13.50 -24.86 1.95
N GLY A 297 13.08 -25.21 0.73
CA GLY A 297 12.84 -26.59 0.35
C GLY A 297 12.46 -26.72 -1.12
N PHE A 298 11.88 -27.85 -1.52
CA PHE A 298 11.45 -28.06 -2.90
C PHE A 298 10.29 -27.14 -3.32
N ASN A 299 9.44 -26.77 -2.37
CA ASN A 299 8.31 -25.85 -2.56
C ASN A 299 8.02 -25.15 -1.22
N LEU A 300 8.06 -23.83 -1.21
CA LEU A 300 7.86 -23.03 0.02
C LEU A 300 6.46 -23.15 0.61
N ASN A 301 5.44 -23.46 -0.18
CA ASN A 301 4.08 -23.73 0.31
C ASN A 301 3.92 -25.11 0.96
N GLU A 302 4.84 -26.01 0.71
CA GLU A 302 4.80 -27.42 1.16
C GLU A 302 5.78 -27.71 2.30
N ILE A 303 6.56 -26.72 2.74
CA ILE A 303 7.40 -26.84 3.94
C ILE A 303 6.61 -26.46 5.18
N ASN A 304 7.01 -27.00 6.33
CA ASN A 304 6.44 -26.70 7.62
C ASN A 304 7.54 -26.54 8.66
N PHE A 305 7.22 -25.87 9.77
CA PHE A 305 8.10 -25.72 10.92
C PHE A 305 7.40 -26.22 12.18
N SER A 306 8.17 -26.43 13.25
CA SER A 306 7.64 -26.85 14.54
C SER A 306 8.08 -25.89 15.65
N TRP A 307 7.17 -25.58 16.55
CA TRP A 307 7.43 -24.82 17.76
C TRP A 307 6.89 -25.55 18.99
N PRO A 308 7.72 -26.40 19.66
CA PRO A 308 7.26 -27.16 20.83
C PRO A 308 6.83 -26.22 21.98
N LEU A 309 5.81 -26.61 22.74
CA LEU A 309 5.17 -25.79 23.77
C LEU A 309 6.14 -25.25 24.84
N ASN A 310 7.09 -26.09 25.26
CA ASN A 310 8.03 -25.77 26.33
C ASN A 310 9.42 -25.36 25.82
N SER A 311 9.52 -24.97 24.54
CA SER A 311 10.79 -24.63 23.89
C SER A 311 10.87 -23.16 23.51
N ASP A 312 12.02 -22.53 23.76
CA ASP A 312 12.37 -21.22 23.20
C ASP A 312 12.80 -21.29 21.74
N TYR A 313 12.85 -22.50 21.16
CA TYR A 313 13.34 -22.72 19.80
C TYR A 313 12.22 -23.06 18.83
N ILE A 314 12.30 -22.47 17.63
CA ILE A 314 11.53 -22.85 16.45
C ILE A 314 12.45 -23.66 15.54
N TYR A 315 11.96 -24.83 15.09
CA TYR A 315 12.68 -25.77 14.23
C TYR A 315 12.15 -25.67 12.80
N PHE A 316 13.03 -25.50 11.82
CA PHE A 316 12.63 -25.31 10.42
C PHE A 316 13.60 -25.92 9.43
N PRO A 317 13.13 -26.37 8.25
CA PRO A 317 13.95 -26.93 7.21
C PRO A 317 14.64 -25.86 6.36
N ASN A 318 15.86 -26.17 5.92
CA ASN A 318 16.55 -25.48 4.85
C ASN A 318 17.21 -26.54 3.96
N PHE A 319 16.51 -26.97 2.90
CA PHE A 319 16.87 -28.07 2.02
C PHE A 319 17.12 -29.39 2.78
N ASP A 320 18.34 -29.90 2.75
CA ASP A 320 18.77 -31.16 3.41
C ASP A 320 19.05 -30.99 4.91
N LYS A 321 18.83 -29.80 5.47
CA LYS A 321 19.18 -29.48 6.86
C LYS A 321 17.97 -29.04 7.66
N LEU A 322 17.95 -29.48 8.93
CA LEU A 322 17.05 -28.98 9.95
C LEU A 322 17.83 -27.99 10.84
N TYR A 323 17.29 -26.79 10.94
CA TYR A 323 17.80 -25.75 11.84
C TYR A 323 16.84 -25.49 12.98
N ARG A 324 17.37 -24.93 14.08
CA ARG A 324 16.57 -24.29 15.13
C ARG A 324 17.07 -22.88 15.38
N ILE A 325 16.17 -22.00 15.80
CA ILE A 325 16.45 -20.62 16.16
C ILE A 325 15.62 -20.22 17.37
N LYS A 326 16.16 -19.40 18.26
CA LYS A 326 15.37 -18.87 19.38
C LYS A 326 14.34 -17.85 18.89
N THR A 327 13.26 -17.74 19.64
CA THR A 327 12.16 -16.78 19.33
C THR A 327 12.57 -15.31 19.36
N ASN A 328 13.76 -15.00 19.89
CA ASN A 328 14.38 -13.67 19.81
C ASN A 328 15.29 -13.46 18.57
N GLY A 329 15.33 -14.44 17.66
CA GLY A 329 16.14 -14.39 16.43
C GLY A 329 17.63 -14.71 16.62
N LEU A 330 18.05 -15.15 17.82
CA LEU A 330 19.45 -15.49 18.12
C LEU A 330 19.67 -17.01 18.19
N GLY A 331 20.94 -17.42 18.23
CA GLY A 331 21.33 -18.80 18.52
C GLY A 331 20.87 -19.80 17.46
N ILE A 332 21.03 -19.46 16.17
CA ILE A 332 20.74 -20.39 15.07
C ILE A 332 21.73 -21.56 15.12
N GLU A 333 21.21 -22.78 15.05
CA GLU A 333 21.98 -24.02 15.10
C GLU A 333 21.43 -25.05 14.11
N MET A 334 22.30 -25.82 13.46
CA MET A 334 21.92 -26.99 12.68
C MET A 334 21.72 -28.18 13.62
N VAL A 335 20.52 -28.77 13.60
CA VAL A 335 20.12 -29.90 14.46
C VAL A 335 20.38 -31.24 13.77
N TYR A 336 20.05 -31.33 12.49
CA TYR A 336 20.17 -32.57 11.70
C TYR A 336 20.45 -32.25 10.24
N GLN A 337 21.10 -33.17 9.56
CA GLN A 337 21.29 -33.17 8.10
C GLN A 337 21.07 -34.55 7.55
N THR A 338 20.33 -34.69 6.45
CA THR A 338 20.12 -35.96 5.77
C THR A 338 21.46 -36.49 5.19
N VAL A 339 21.66 -37.80 5.25
CA VAL A 339 22.92 -38.44 4.80
C VAL A 339 22.96 -38.52 3.28
N ASP A 340 21.82 -38.69 2.64
CA ASP A 340 21.65 -38.88 1.21
C ASP A 340 21.38 -37.60 0.42
N GLY A 341 21.28 -36.43 1.12
CA GLY A 341 20.98 -35.12 0.52
C GLY A 341 19.52 -34.93 0.15
N SER A 342 18.60 -35.82 0.59
CA SER A 342 17.15 -35.61 0.45
C SER A 342 16.71 -34.38 1.24
N PHE A 343 15.74 -33.63 0.69
CA PHE A 343 15.26 -32.40 1.34
C PHE A 343 14.35 -32.72 2.51
N ILE A 344 14.55 -32.06 3.62
CA ILE A 344 13.60 -32.02 4.73
C ILE A 344 12.53 -31.01 4.36
N SER A 345 11.28 -31.37 4.39
CA SER A 345 10.18 -30.46 4.07
C SER A 345 9.22 -30.26 5.24
N GLU A 346 9.07 -31.25 6.13
CA GLU A 346 8.25 -31.07 7.32
C GLU A 346 8.96 -31.62 8.56
N VAL A 347 8.68 -30.99 9.68
CA VAL A 347 9.22 -31.33 10.99
C VAL A 347 8.13 -31.18 12.05
N SER A 348 8.05 -32.13 12.97
CA SER A 348 7.26 -32.03 14.19
C SER A 348 8.12 -32.48 15.36
N VAL A 349 8.34 -31.59 16.33
CA VAL A 349 9.20 -31.82 17.48
C VAL A 349 8.33 -32.01 18.73
N SER A 350 8.69 -32.97 19.53
CA SER A 350 8.04 -33.32 20.80
C SER A 350 8.13 -32.20 21.83
N ASP A 351 7.07 -31.96 22.57
CA ASP A 351 7.02 -30.99 23.70
C ASP A 351 7.91 -31.43 24.89
N THR A 352 8.34 -32.68 24.91
CA THR A 352 9.19 -33.26 25.96
C THR A 352 10.66 -33.43 25.53
N ASP A 353 11.04 -32.87 24.35
CA ASP A 353 12.41 -32.88 23.80
C ASP A 353 13.01 -34.29 23.61
N ASN A 354 12.19 -35.29 23.31
CA ASN A 354 12.66 -36.65 23.16
C ASN A 354 12.66 -37.18 21.73
N LEU A 355 11.81 -36.60 20.86
CA LEU A 355 11.54 -37.13 19.55
C LEU A 355 11.34 -36.02 18.51
N ILE A 356 11.83 -36.25 17.32
CA ILE A 356 11.62 -35.39 16.15
C ILE A 356 11.06 -36.27 15.03
N ALA A 357 9.88 -35.99 14.54
CA ALA A 357 9.34 -36.58 13.33
C ALA A 357 9.74 -35.72 12.12
N LEU A 358 10.24 -36.38 11.07
CA LEU A 358 10.72 -35.76 9.85
C LEU A 358 10.07 -36.36 8.61
N LYS A 359 9.74 -35.50 7.67
CA LYS A 359 9.43 -35.88 6.29
C LYS A 359 10.57 -35.42 5.38
N THR A 360 11.12 -36.35 4.60
CA THR A 360 12.10 -36.03 3.58
C THR A 360 11.62 -36.47 2.18
N ASN A 361 12.13 -35.83 1.15
CA ASN A 361 11.74 -36.03 -0.24
C ASN A 361 12.85 -35.62 -1.19
N ASP A 362 12.73 -36.00 -2.47
CA ASP A 362 13.60 -35.53 -3.54
C ASP A 362 13.33 -34.04 -3.90
N ILE A 363 14.05 -33.54 -4.89
CA ILE A 363 13.92 -32.15 -5.38
C ILE A 363 12.54 -31.81 -5.95
N ASN A 364 11.75 -32.83 -6.32
CA ASN A 364 10.40 -32.65 -6.85
C ASN A 364 9.30 -32.84 -5.79
N GLY A 365 9.68 -33.16 -4.54
CA GLY A 365 8.76 -33.41 -3.44
C GLY A 365 8.30 -34.85 -3.29
N TYR A 366 8.82 -35.76 -4.10
CA TYR A 366 8.46 -37.18 -4.16
C TYR A 366 9.53 -38.08 -3.56
N ASN A 367 9.41 -39.41 -3.72
CA ASN A 367 10.29 -40.38 -3.07
C ASN A 367 10.37 -40.16 -1.56
N VAL A 368 9.17 -40.06 -0.95
CA VAL A 368 9.01 -39.56 0.41
C VAL A 368 9.39 -40.60 1.44
N ASN A 369 10.18 -40.19 2.45
CA ASN A 369 10.39 -40.91 3.68
C ASN A 369 9.77 -40.14 4.85
N VAL A 370 9.14 -40.84 5.78
CA VAL A 370 8.68 -40.34 7.08
C VAL A 370 9.28 -41.23 8.15
N PHE A 371 9.98 -40.61 9.09
CA PHE A 371 10.67 -41.33 10.16
C PHE A 371 10.81 -40.43 11.39
N THR A 372 11.12 -41.02 12.52
CA THR A 372 11.42 -40.30 13.77
C THR A 372 12.90 -40.48 14.12
N ILE A 373 13.48 -39.42 14.72
CA ILE A 373 14.85 -39.41 15.24
C ILE A 373 14.85 -38.90 16.68
N ASP A 374 15.91 -39.29 17.42
CA ASP A 374 16.25 -38.62 18.66
C ASP A 374 17.05 -37.32 18.40
N PHE A 375 17.33 -36.55 19.44
CA PHE A 375 18.12 -35.31 19.32
C PHE A 375 19.61 -35.53 18.99
N SER A 376 20.09 -36.78 18.95
CA SER A 376 21.42 -37.15 18.45
C SER A 376 21.42 -37.43 16.93
N GLY A 377 20.22 -37.43 16.30
CA GLY A 377 20.06 -37.80 14.90
C GLY A 377 19.93 -39.29 14.63
N THR A 378 19.78 -40.12 15.69
CA THR A 378 19.56 -41.58 15.53
C THR A 378 18.12 -41.84 15.13
N VAL A 379 17.91 -42.61 14.06
CA VAL A 379 16.55 -43.04 13.66
C VAL A 379 15.98 -43.99 14.71
N ILE A 380 14.81 -43.63 15.23
CA ILE A 380 14.09 -44.42 16.22
C ILE A 380 13.07 -45.32 15.54
N ASP A 381 12.28 -44.74 14.59
CA ASP A 381 11.24 -45.47 13.87
C ASP A 381 11.14 -44.99 12.43
N THR A 382 10.70 -45.88 11.54
CA THR A 382 10.51 -45.61 10.10
C THR A 382 9.06 -45.89 9.72
N ILE A 383 8.35 -44.86 9.30
CA ILE A 383 6.91 -44.85 9.03
C ILE A 383 6.64 -45.09 7.53
N LEU A 384 7.32 -44.35 6.68
CA LEU A 384 7.27 -44.48 5.21
C LEU A 384 8.67 -44.49 4.64
N THR A 385 8.92 -45.29 3.56
CA THR A 385 10.21 -45.38 2.89
C THR A 385 10.05 -45.34 1.40
N GLY A 386 10.56 -44.27 0.77
CA GLY A 386 10.67 -44.10 -0.67
C GLY A 386 9.31 -44.22 -1.40
N VAL A 387 8.23 -43.73 -0.79
CA VAL A 387 6.91 -43.89 -1.41
C VAL A 387 6.68 -42.86 -2.51
N PRO A 388 5.98 -43.24 -3.61
CA PRO A 388 5.54 -42.29 -4.63
C PRO A 388 4.36 -41.45 -4.11
N GLY A 389 4.07 -40.34 -4.80
CA GLY A 389 2.99 -39.43 -4.40
C GLY A 389 3.39 -38.48 -3.29
N GLY A 390 2.52 -37.50 -3.01
CA GLY A 390 2.78 -36.44 -2.03
C GLY A 390 2.37 -36.82 -0.62
N VAL A 391 3.12 -36.34 0.36
CA VAL A 391 2.80 -36.44 1.80
C VAL A 391 2.74 -35.02 2.38
N SER A 392 1.82 -34.75 3.34
CA SER A 392 1.74 -33.44 4.02
C SER A 392 1.19 -33.57 5.43
N GLY A 393 1.35 -32.51 6.23
CA GLY A 393 0.73 -32.37 7.54
C GLY A 393 1.29 -33.34 8.58
N LEU A 394 2.60 -33.45 8.65
CA LEU A 394 3.27 -34.26 9.66
C LEU A 394 3.10 -33.66 11.06
N SER A 395 2.41 -34.36 11.95
CA SER A 395 2.20 -33.95 13.33
C SER A 395 2.42 -35.12 14.30
N LEU A 396 3.26 -34.86 15.31
CA LEU A 396 3.50 -35.78 16.42
C LEU A 396 2.46 -35.49 17.52
N SER A 397 1.92 -36.53 18.14
CA SER A 397 1.02 -36.37 19.28
C SER A 397 1.77 -35.82 20.50
N VAL A 398 1.07 -35.08 21.38
CA VAL A 398 1.63 -34.50 22.63
C VAL A 398 2.21 -35.61 23.54
N THR A 399 1.55 -36.79 23.53
CA THR A 399 1.98 -37.97 24.28
C THR A 399 3.18 -38.69 23.64
N ASN A 400 3.60 -38.31 22.43
CA ASN A 400 4.61 -39.00 21.64
C ASN A 400 4.29 -40.48 21.31
N GLN A 401 3.02 -40.83 21.29
CA GLN A 401 2.58 -42.18 21.01
C GLN A 401 2.14 -42.37 19.55
N SER A 402 1.85 -41.28 18.85
CA SER A 402 1.32 -41.37 17.49
C SER A 402 1.86 -40.26 16.59
N VAL A 403 1.87 -40.53 15.29
CA VAL A 403 2.15 -39.57 14.22
C VAL A 403 0.97 -39.56 13.27
N VAL A 404 0.42 -38.39 13.00
CA VAL A 404 -0.59 -38.20 11.94
C VAL A 404 0.07 -37.55 10.72
N TYR A 405 -0.33 -37.99 9.53
CA TYR A 405 0.14 -37.45 8.25
C TYR A 405 -0.90 -37.71 7.15
N SER A 406 -0.84 -36.94 6.08
CA SER A 406 -1.61 -37.19 4.86
C SER A 406 -0.70 -37.78 3.79
N TYR A 407 -1.19 -38.80 3.07
CA TYR A 407 -0.46 -39.46 1.99
C TYR A 407 -1.35 -39.67 0.77
N ASP A 408 -0.87 -39.30 -0.42
CA ASP A 408 -1.55 -39.53 -1.70
C ASP A 408 -1.35 -40.99 -2.15
N VAL A 409 -2.32 -41.85 -1.84
CA VAL A 409 -2.29 -43.27 -2.17
C VAL A 409 -2.43 -43.55 -3.67
N SER A 410 -2.74 -42.56 -4.49
CA SER A 410 -2.76 -42.71 -5.95
C SER A 410 -1.36 -42.90 -6.53
N GLY A 411 -0.31 -42.47 -5.82
CA GLY A 411 1.07 -42.50 -6.29
C GLY A 411 1.31 -41.58 -7.50
N TYR A 412 0.39 -40.64 -7.77
CA TYR A 412 0.51 -39.70 -8.88
C TYR A 412 1.61 -38.67 -8.61
N GLU A 413 2.43 -38.43 -9.62
CA GLU A 413 3.53 -37.48 -9.58
C GLU A 413 3.43 -36.51 -10.77
N ALA A 414 3.49 -35.20 -10.49
CA ALA A 414 3.42 -34.15 -11.49
C ALA A 414 4.31 -32.96 -11.08
N PRO A 415 4.82 -32.17 -12.03
CA PRO A 415 5.61 -30.96 -11.72
C PRO A 415 4.86 -29.92 -10.87
N SER A 416 3.52 -29.93 -10.90
CA SER A 416 2.66 -29.07 -10.10
C SER A 416 2.45 -29.54 -8.66
N TYR A 417 3.03 -30.69 -8.28
CA TYR A 417 2.81 -31.35 -6.99
C TYR A 417 1.34 -31.61 -6.66
N ARG A 418 0.52 -31.86 -7.70
CA ARG A 418 -0.90 -32.14 -7.58
C ARG A 418 -1.12 -33.51 -6.98
N ARG A 419 -2.08 -33.62 -6.04
CA ARG A 419 -2.47 -34.87 -5.35
C ARG A 419 -3.86 -35.29 -5.80
N LEU A 420 -4.08 -36.59 -5.96
CA LEU A 420 -5.33 -37.12 -6.51
C LEU A 420 -6.19 -37.92 -5.50
N ASP A 421 -5.58 -38.53 -4.49
CA ASP A 421 -6.29 -39.27 -3.45
C ASP A 421 -5.50 -39.24 -2.13
N SER A 422 -5.28 -38.03 -1.60
CA SER A 422 -4.63 -37.89 -0.30
C SER A 422 -5.59 -38.28 0.81
N ARG A 423 -5.11 -39.13 1.72
CA ARG A 423 -5.84 -39.64 2.89
C ARG A 423 -5.04 -39.41 4.15
N ILE A 424 -5.72 -39.37 5.29
CA ILE A 424 -5.11 -39.17 6.60
C ILE A 424 -4.79 -40.54 7.21
N PHE A 425 -3.56 -40.70 7.65
CA PHE A 425 -3.04 -41.89 8.30
C PHE A 425 -2.61 -41.56 9.72
N LEU A 426 -2.96 -42.45 10.64
CA LEU A 426 -2.49 -42.44 12.01
C LEU A 426 -1.53 -43.63 12.21
N TYR A 427 -0.28 -43.30 12.55
CA TYR A 427 0.75 -44.28 12.91
C TYR A 427 0.87 -44.34 14.42
N ASP A 428 0.67 -45.53 14.98
CA ASP A 428 0.87 -45.84 16.40
C ASP A 428 2.31 -46.30 16.63
N ILE A 429 3.09 -45.48 17.35
CA ILE A 429 4.54 -45.73 17.55
C ILE A 429 4.78 -46.99 18.36
N PRO A 430 4.07 -47.28 19.50
CA PRO A 430 4.29 -48.48 20.28
C PRO A 430 4.05 -49.80 19.52
N SER A 431 3.05 -49.85 18.66
CA SER A 431 2.73 -51.06 17.90
C SER A 431 3.32 -51.12 16.52
N GLY A 432 3.83 -50.00 15.97
CA GLY A 432 4.31 -49.91 14.61
C GLY A 432 3.22 -50.07 13.55
N THR A 433 1.97 -49.77 13.87
CA THR A 433 0.85 -49.97 12.95
C THR A 433 0.27 -48.65 12.41
N THR A 434 -0.09 -48.68 11.13
CA THR A 434 -0.72 -47.52 10.45
C THR A 434 -2.21 -47.81 10.19
N THR A 435 -3.06 -46.84 10.47
CA THR A 435 -4.50 -46.90 10.21
C THR A 435 -4.91 -45.72 9.31
N ASP A 436 -5.68 -46.01 8.23
CA ASP A 436 -6.35 -44.95 7.45
C ASP A 436 -7.56 -44.49 8.25
N ILE A 437 -7.59 -43.20 8.60
CA ILE A 437 -8.67 -42.56 9.38
C ILE A 437 -9.49 -41.58 8.54
N SER A 438 -9.34 -41.55 7.20
CA SER A 438 -10.09 -40.70 6.26
C SER A 438 -11.54 -41.18 6.07
N ASP A 439 -12.22 -41.45 7.14
CA ASP A 439 -13.62 -41.93 7.07
C ASP A 439 -14.50 -40.90 6.37
N ASN A 440 -15.41 -41.39 5.50
CA ASN A 440 -16.33 -40.57 4.71
C ASN A 440 -15.69 -39.46 3.85
N LYS A 441 -14.41 -39.64 3.44
CA LYS A 441 -13.78 -38.72 2.49
C LYS A 441 -14.55 -38.72 1.17
N PRO A 442 -14.99 -37.55 0.64
CA PRO A 442 -15.68 -37.49 -0.65
C PRO A 442 -14.76 -37.96 -1.80
N ASN A 443 -15.35 -38.69 -2.75
CA ASN A 443 -14.62 -39.10 -3.95
C ASN A 443 -14.15 -37.87 -4.77
N GLY A 444 -12.95 -37.92 -5.29
CA GLY A 444 -12.37 -36.83 -6.08
C GLY A 444 -11.86 -35.65 -5.24
N THR A 445 -11.66 -35.86 -3.95
CA THR A 445 -11.07 -34.87 -3.04
C THR A 445 -9.78 -35.42 -2.40
N SER A 446 -9.01 -34.53 -1.77
CA SER A 446 -7.82 -34.83 -0.99
C SER A 446 -7.93 -34.21 0.39
N ASP A 447 -7.59 -35.00 1.42
CA ASP A 447 -7.43 -34.54 2.80
C ASP A 447 -5.96 -34.23 3.02
N LEU A 448 -5.64 -33.03 3.48
CA LEU A 448 -4.29 -32.48 3.51
C LEU A 448 -4.01 -31.77 4.83
N ASP A 449 -2.73 -31.64 5.18
CA ASP A 449 -2.24 -30.88 6.33
C ASP A 449 -2.93 -31.23 7.67
N PRO A 450 -3.04 -32.55 8.04
CA PRO A 450 -3.62 -32.92 9.31
C PRO A 450 -2.74 -32.54 10.50
N ILE A 451 -3.38 -32.09 11.59
CA ILE A 451 -2.75 -31.87 12.90
C ILE A 451 -3.64 -32.42 14.00
N PHE A 452 -3.05 -32.81 15.12
CA PHE A 452 -3.81 -33.21 16.30
C PHE A 452 -4.49 -32.02 16.98
N SER A 453 -5.67 -32.24 17.58
CA SER A 453 -6.18 -31.36 18.62
C SER A 453 -5.31 -31.46 19.90
N PRO A 454 -5.33 -30.45 20.79
CA PRO A 454 -4.50 -30.45 22.00
C PRO A 454 -4.73 -31.65 22.92
N ASN A 455 -5.93 -32.21 22.93
CA ASN A 455 -6.30 -33.39 23.72
C ASN A 455 -6.15 -34.72 22.98
N GLU A 456 -5.61 -34.69 21.75
CA GLU A 456 -5.39 -35.84 20.85
C GLU A 456 -6.67 -36.63 20.51
N ALA A 457 -7.88 -36.10 20.81
CA ALA A 457 -9.13 -36.76 20.50
C ALA A 457 -9.58 -36.54 19.05
N PHE A 458 -9.13 -35.44 18.45
CA PHE A 458 -9.50 -35.01 17.10
C PHE A 458 -8.27 -34.79 16.23
N VAL A 459 -8.50 -34.84 14.91
CA VAL A 459 -7.61 -34.35 13.87
C VAL A 459 -8.32 -33.24 13.12
N VAL A 460 -7.67 -32.09 12.98
CA VAL A 460 -8.12 -31.02 12.10
C VAL A 460 -7.28 -31.04 10.82
N PHE A 461 -7.91 -30.83 9.69
CA PHE A 461 -7.26 -30.96 8.37
C PHE A 461 -7.98 -30.14 7.31
N MET A 462 -7.36 -29.98 6.17
CA MET A 462 -7.93 -29.32 5.00
C MET A 462 -8.45 -30.35 4.01
N ASN A 463 -9.65 -30.15 3.44
CA ASN A 463 -10.15 -30.89 2.28
C ASN A 463 -10.31 -29.97 1.08
N THR A 464 -9.97 -30.49 -0.10
CA THR A 464 -10.12 -29.77 -1.39
C THR A 464 -10.33 -30.76 -2.54
N SER A 465 -10.91 -30.30 -3.64
CA SER A 465 -11.02 -31.08 -4.88
C SER A 465 -9.64 -31.43 -5.45
N ASN A 466 -9.55 -32.55 -6.15
CA ASN A 466 -8.33 -33.01 -6.83
C ASN A 466 -7.96 -32.15 -8.06
N ASP A 467 -8.73 -31.13 -8.40
CA ASP A 467 -8.43 -30.22 -9.51
C ASP A 467 -7.26 -29.24 -9.23
N GLY A 468 -6.92 -29.05 -7.93
CA GLY A 468 -5.83 -28.20 -7.46
C GLY A 468 -6.15 -26.69 -7.44
N ILE A 469 -7.37 -26.29 -7.79
CA ILE A 469 -7.79 -24.88 -7.89
C ILE A 469 -9.08 -24.57 -7.12
N SER A 470 -9.87 -25.60 -6.78
CA SER A 470 -11.10 -25.42 -6.01
C SER A 470 -10.85 -24.93 -4.60
N GLN A 471 -11.92 -24.42 -4.01
CA GLN A 471 -11.96 -23.99 -2.62
C GLN A 471 -11.40 -25.06 -1.68
N LYS A 472 -10.74 -24.61 -0.63
CA LYS A 472 -10.21 -25.41 0.46
C LYS A 472 -11.06 -25.14 1.68
N ASP A 473 -11.43 -26.19 2.39
CA ASP A 473 -12.25 -26.08 3.60
C ASP A 473 -11.57 -26.86 4.73
N VAL A 474 -11.66 -26.33 5.95
CA VAL A 474 -11.11 -26.96 7.15
C VAL A 474 -12.18 -27.84 7.80
N TYR A 475 -11.82 -29.08 8.04
CA TYR A 475 -12.64 -30.11 8.68
C TYR A 475 -11.99 -30.64 9.94
N THR A 476 -12.78 -31.24 10.80
CA THR A 476 -12.33 -32.07 11.92
C THR A 476 -12.93 -33.48 11.82
N LEU A 477 -12.25 -34.43 12.43
CA LEU A 477 -12.75 -35.75 12.69
C LEU A 477 -12.32 -36.23 14.08
N GLU A 478 -13.13 -37.05 14.75
CA GLU A 478 -12.78 -37.69 16.04
C GLU A 478 -12.02 -39.00 15.77
N ILE A 479 -10.86 -39.18 16.43
CA ILE A 479 -10.03 -40.37 16.24
C ILE A 479 -10.71 -41.59 16.79
N ASN A 480 -10.73 -42.70 16.03
CA ASN A 480 -11.39 -43.96 16.36
C ASN A 480 -12.92 -43.91 16.48
N VAL A 481 -13.57 -42.85 16.03
CA VAL A 481 -15.04 -42.76 15.98
C VAL A 481 -15.46 -42.52 14.52
N ALA A 482 -16.28 -43.39 13.98
CA ALA A 482 -16.76 -43.30 12.60
C ALA A 482 -17.78 -42.17 12.44
N ASP A 483 -17.90 -41.66 11.23
CA ASP A 483 -18.93 -40.66 10.82
C ASP A 483 -18.86 -39.32 11.57
N THR A 484 -17.67 -38.90 12.02
CA THR A 484 -17.51 -37.68 12.83
C THR A 484 -16.89 -36.52 12.02
N ARG A 485 -16.78 -36.69 10.71
CA ARG A 485 -16.24 -35.63 9.83
C ARG A 485 -17.16 -34.40 9.81
N GLU A 486 -16.68 -33.26 10.27
CA GLU A 486 -17.44 -32.03 10.42
C GLU A 486 -16.70 -30.85 9.81
N LEU A 487 -17.41 -29.96 9.08
CA LEU A 487 -16.89 -28.71 8.53
C LEU A 487 -16.73 -27.70 9.67
N MET A 488 -15.52 -27.14 9.80
CA MET A 488 -15.23 -26.07 10.76
C MET A 488 -15.22 -24.68 10.06
N PHE A 489 -14.39 -24.53 9.04
CA PHE A 489 -14.23 -23.23 8.35
C PHE A 489 -14.26 -23.43 6.85
N SER A 490 -15.13 -22.67 6.17
CA SER A 490 -15.17 -22.59 4.70
C SER A 490 -14.11 -21.65 4.16
N ASN A 491 -13.61 -21.93 2.95
CA ASN A 491 -12.56 -21.16 2.28
C ASN A 491 -11.33 -20.92 3.18
N ALA A 492 -10.87 -21.97 3.85
CA ALA A 492 -9.81 -21.93 4.84
C ALA A 492 -8.87 -23.13 4.70
N PHE A 493 -7.59 -22.96 5.05
CA PHE A 493 -6.58 -24.00 4.97
C PHE A 493 -5.44 -23.76 5.97
N MET A 494 -4.48 -24.70 6.06
CA MET A 494 -3.36 -24.66 7.01
C MET A 494 -3.80 -24.37 8.45
N PRO A 495 -4.69 -25.17 9.00
CA PRO A 495 -5.25 -24.95 10.34
C PRO A 495 -4.21 -25.12 11.45
N ASP A 496 -4.49 -24.49 12.59
CA ASP A 496 -3.86 -24.75 13.88
C ASP A 496 -4.93 -24.69 14.98
N TRP A 497 -4.80 -25.54 15.98
CA TRP A 497 -5.77 -25.70 17.07
C TRP A 497 -5.08 -25.74 18.42
N GLU A 498 -5.51 -24.86 19.33
CA GLU A 498 -5.08 -24.81 20.73
C GLU A 498 -6.06 -25.48 21.67
#